data_00ed511bee6abd6022d698563b567ee6
#
_entry.id   00ed511bee6abd6022d698563b567ee6
#
_cell.length_a   1.000
_cell.length_b   1.000
_cell.length_c   1.000
_cell.angle_alpha   90.00
_cell.angle_beta   90.00
_cell.angle_gamma   90.00
#
_symmetry.space_group_name_H-M   'P 1'
#
loop_
_entity.id
_entity.type
_entity.pdbx_description
1 polymer ?
#
loop_
_entity_poly.entity_id
_entity_poly.type
_entity_poly.pdbx_seq_one_letter_code
_entity_poly.pdbx_strand_id
1 'polypeptide(L)'
;MNPNPDPEKHKELPQFNTETWLYEDFQPGERIRSIRRTISEGECMLFNSLVLDCHPYVADEIFAQEEGVFGRRLVAGAMVFSYGLGLMAHNNIHTFSYGYDKLRFIKPVFIGDTIYTIRTNMEKRPKYNKMGLVRVSYEVFKNKGELALYCEHLQTVKYRNPEAVAQLVEKR
;
A
#
# COMPACT_ATOMS: atom_id res chain seq x y z
N MET A 1 -13.00 -3.31 40.74
CA MET A 1 -12.13 -2.78 39.67
C MET A 1 -12.66 -1.40 39.30
N ASN A 2 -11.83 -0.37 39.34
CA ASN A 2 -12.23 0.96 38.90
C ASN A 2 -12.23 0.94 37.34
N PRO A 3 -13.37 1.04 36.67
CA PRO A 3 -13.47 0.87 35.22
C PRO A 3 -13.13 2.13 34.41
N ASN A 4 -12.67 3.19 35.04
CA ASN A 4 -12.36 4.45 34.37
C ASN A 4 -10.90 4.86 34.62
N PRO A 5 -9.93 4.25 33.91
CA PRO A 5 -8.58 4.77 33.89
C PRO A 5 -8.60 6.17 33.29
N ASP A 6 -7.80 7.07 33.84
CA ASP A 6 -7.61 8.43 33.39
C ASP A 6 -7.31 8.46 31.87
N PRO A 7 -8.16 9.06 31.03
CA PRO A 7 -7.98 9.07 29.57
C PRO A 7 -6.66 9.71 29.11
N GLU A 8 -6.08 10.62 29.90
CA GLU A 8 -4.78 11.21 29.56
C GLU A 8 -3.64 10.20 29.61
N LYS A 9 -3.72 9.23 30.49
CA LYS A 9 -2.74 8.12 30.57
C LYS A 9 -2.83 7.16 29.40
N HIS A 10 -3.94 7.14 28.65
CA HIS A 10 -4.05 6.32 27.45
C HIS A 10 -3.17 6.84 26.32
N LYS A 11 -2.84 8.13 26.31
CA LYS A 11 -1.94 8.74 25.31
C LYS A 11 -0.48 8.27 25.46
N GLU A 12 -0.11 7.77 26.62
CA GLU A 12 1.22 7.25 26.93
C GLU A 12 1.40 5.80 26.48
N LEU A 13 0.32 5.11 26.17
CA LEU A 13 0.38 3.72 25.69
C LEU A 13 0.93 3.66 24.26
N PRO A 14 1.85 2.72 23.95
CA PRO A 14 2.32 2.54 22.59
C PRO A 14 1.15 2.12 21.69
N GLN A 15 1.05 2.78 20.55
CA GLN A 15 0.05 2.45 19.54
C GLN A 15 0.46 1.23 18.74
N PHE A 16 -0.46 0.29 18.56
CA PHE A 16 -0.24 -0.89 17.75
C PHE A 16 -0.05 -0.52 16.28
N ASN A 17 0.92 -1.14 15.61
CA ASN A 17 1.28 -0.90 14.20
C ASN A 17 1.61 0.57 13.86
N THR A 18 2.14 1.33 14.80
CA THR A 18 2.61 2.69 14.54
C THR A 18 4.11 2.67 14.25
N GLU A 19 4.48 3.10 13.07
CA GLU A 19 5.87 3.41 12.72
C GLU A 19 6.11 4.91 12.88
N THR A 20 7.28 5.28 13.37
CA THR A 20 7.65 6.68 13.61
C THR A 20 8.93 7.07 12.90
N TRP A 21 9.29 6.38 11.80
CA TRP A 21 10.49 6.70 11.04
C TRP A 21 10.35 8.05 10.32
N LEU A 22 11.47 8.72 10.20
CA LEU A 22 11.65 10.02 9.56
C LEU A 22 12.46 9.86 8.28
N TYR A 23 12.58 10.94 7.52
CA TYR A 23 13.27 10.92 6.24
C TYR A 23 14.71 10.38 6.32
N GLU A 24 15.42 10.69 7.39
CA GLU A 24 16.80 10.24 7.61
C GLU A 24 16.90 8.73 7.80
N ASP A 25 15.85 8.10 8.35
CA ASP A 25 15.79 6.67 8.63
C ASP A 25 15.56 5.83 7.36
N PHE A 26 15.07 6.47 6.29
CA PHE A 26 14.82 5.77 5.02
C PHE A 26 16.14 5.31 4.40
N GLN A 27 16.27 4.01 4.18
CA GLN A 27 17.44 3.38 3.59
C GLN A 27 17.10 2.83 2.20
N PRO A 28 17.66 3.41 1.10
CA PRO A 28 17.53 2.82 -0.23
C PRO A 28 18.06 1.39 -0.29
N GLY A 29 17.37 0.52 -1.01
CA GLY A 29 17.70 -0.89 -1.16
C GLY A 29 17.10 -1.81 -0.09
N GLU A 30 16.57 -1.27 1.00
CA GLU A 30 15.86 -2.08 1.99
C GLU A 30 14.59 -2.70 1.39
N ARG A 31 14.36 -3.98 1.70
CA ARG A 31 13.20 -4.73 1.23
C ARG A 31 12.49 -5.39 2.40
N ILE A 32 11.17 -5.30 2.41
CA ILE A 32 10.31 -5.97 3.37
C ILE A 32 9.15 -6.68 2.67
N ARG A 33 8.68 -7.75 3.28
CA ARG A 33 7.57 -8.55 2.78
C ARG A 33 6.41 -8.54 3.76
N SER A 34 5.20 -8.39 3.23
CA SER A 34 3.96 -8.48 4.02
C SER A 34 3.63 -9.92 4.43
N ILE A 35 2.67 -10.06 5.33
CA ILE A 35 1.92 -11.30 5.52
C ILE A 35 1.16 -11.64 4.23
N ARG A 36 0.68 -12.88 4.13
CA ARG A 36 -0.18 -13.34 3.03
C ARG A 36 -1.64 -13.17 3.38
N ARG A 37 -2.46 -12.91 2.38
CA ARG A 37 -3.92 -12.84 2.49
C ARG A 37 -4.59 -13.52 1.30
N THR A 38 -5.54 -14.40 1.55
CA THR A 38 -6.42 -14.96 0.53
C THR A 38 -7.61 -14.02 0.32
N ILE A 39 -7.93 -13.73 -0.94
CA ILE A 39 -9.04 -12.86 -1.32
C ILE A 39 -10.33 -13.70 -1.41
N SER A 40 -11.33 -13.33 -0.64
CA SER A 40 -12.63 -14.00 -0.63
C SER A 40 -13.62 -13.37 -1.62
N GLU A 41 -14.62 -14.15 -2.03
CA GLU A 41 -15.70 -13.64 -2.88
C GLU A 41 -16.51 -12.52 -2.21
N GLY A 42 -16.85 -12.68 -0.94
CA GLY A 42 -17.61 -11.66 -0.21
C GLY A 42 -16.93 -10.30 -0.17
N GLU A 43 -15.60 -10.29 -0.03
CA GLU A 43 -14.83 -9.05 -0.09
C GLU A 43 -14.84 -8.43 -1.48
N CYS A 44 -14.76 -9.23 -2.55
CA CYS A 44 -14.85 -8.76 -3.92
C CYS A 44 -16.19 -8.11 -4.20
N MET A 45 -17.28 -8.76 -3.83
CA MET A 45 -18.64 -8.24 -4.03
C MET A 45 -18.88 -6.95 -3.23
N LEU A 46 -18.41 -6.89 -1.98
CA LEU A 46 -18.48 -5.69 -1.16
C LEU A 46 -17.68 -4.54 -1.78
N PHE A 47 -16.44 -4.80 -2.17
CA PHE A 47 -15.59 -3.80 -2.79
C PHE A 47 -16.20 -3.24 -4.07
N ASN A 48 -16.63 -4.14 -4.98
CA ASN A 48 -17.26 -3.75 -6.25
C ASN A 48 -18.50 -2.88 -6.03
N SER A 49 -19.33 -3.22 -5.02
CA SER A 49 -20.52 -2.44 -4.66
C SER A 49 -20.16 -1.04 -4.15
N LEU A 50 -19.11 -0.91 -3.34
CA LEU A 50 -18.67 0.37 -2.78
C LEU A 50 -18.07 1.31 -3.84
N VAL A 51 -17.36 0.75 -4.82
CA VAL A 51 -16.72 1.54 -5.89
C VAL A 51 -17.55 1.59 -7.19
N LEU A 52 -18.73 0.97 -7.19
CA LEU A 52 -19.63 0.88 -8.36
C LEU A 52 -18.99 0.19 -9.58
N ASP A 53 -18.08 -0.76 -9.35
CA ASP A 53 -17.49 -1.55 -10.42
C ASP A 53 -18.39 -2.73 -10.78
N CYS A 54 -19.23 -2.52 -11.78
CA CYS A 54 -20.17 -3.53 -12.31
C CYS A 54 -19.67 -4.14 -13.64
N HIS A 55 -18.36 -4.04 -13.95
CA HIS A 55 -17.86 -4.60 -15.19
C HIS A 55 -18.07 -6.12 -15.21
N PRO A 56 -18.55 -6.72 -16.35
CA PRO A 56 -18.90 -8.14 -16.40
C PRO A 56 -17.77 -9.09 -15.95
N TYR A 57 -16.51 -8.79 -16.25
CA TYR A 57 -15.38 -9.60 -15.79
C TYR A 57 -15.25 -9.73 -14.27
N VAL A 58 -15.81 -8.81 -13.49
CA VAL A 58 -15.71 -8.82 -12.02
C VAL A 58 -17.05 -9.11 -11.33
N ALA A 59 -18.18 -8.87 -12.01
CA ALA A 59 -19.50 -8.93 -11.40
C ALA A 59 -20.40 -10.06 -11.94
N ASP A 60 -20.17 -10.54 -13.17
CA ASP A 60 -21.03 -11.51 -13.88
C ASP A 60 -20.30 -12.84 -14.07
N GLU A 61 -20.73 -13.88 -13.36
CA GLU A 61 -20.14 -15.21 -13.44
C GLU A 61 -20.44 -15.89 -14.78
N ILE A 62 -21.66 -15.72 -15.31
CA ILE A 62 -22.06 -16.34 -16.57
C ILE A 62 -21.24 -15.77 -17.71
N PHE A 63 -21.15 -14.44 -17.81
CA PHE A 63 -20.31 -13.78 -18.78
C PHE A 63 -18.84 -14.22 -18.67
N ALA A 64 -18.32 -14.27 -17.43
CA ALA A 64 -16.92 -14.63 -17.20
C ALA A 64 -16.58 -16.07 -17.66
N GLN A 65 -17.53 -16.99 -17.53
CA GLN A 65 -17.38 -18.39 -17.94
C GLN A 65 -17.58 -18.60 -19.44
N GLU A 66 -18.60 -17.98 -20.04
CA GLU A 66 -19.02 -18.26 -21.41
C GLU A 66 -18.33 -17.35 -22.44
N GLU A 67 -18.10 -16.09 -22.10
CA GLU A 67 -17.58 -15.07 -23.01
C GLU A 67 -16.22 -14.50 -22.56
N GLY A 68 -15.91 -14.61 -21.26
CA GLY A 68 -14.70 -14.06 -20.68
C GLY A 68 -13.45 -14.87 -21.04
N VAL A 69 -12.36 -14.18 -21.40
CA VAL A 69 -11.09 -14.81 -21.82
C VAL A 69 -10.39 -15.62 -20.72
N PHE A 70 -10.82 -15.50 -19.47
CA PHE A 70 -10.21 -16.19 -18.32
C PHE A 70 -11.05 -17.35 -17.77
N GLY A 71 -12.28 -17.53 -18.24
CA GLY A 71 -13.19 -18.60 -17.83
C GLY A 71 -13.70 -18.50 -16.38
N ARG A 72 -13.48 -17.37 -15.71
CA ARG A 72 -13.93 -17.07 -14.33
C ARG A 72 -13.79 -15.60 -14.01
N ARG A 73 -14.52 -15.12 -12.97
CA ARG A 73 -14.45 -13.72 -12.57
C ARG A 73 -13.07 -13.34 -12.01
N LEU A 74 -12.70 -12.11 -12.30
CA LEU A 74 -11.48 -11.47 -11.79
C LEU A 74 -11.73 -10.77 -10.46
N VAL A 75 -10.69 -10.60 -9.69
CA VAL A 75 -10.63 -9.57 -8.66
C VAL A 75 -10.41 -8.22 -9.36
N ALA A 76 -11.21 -7.20 -9.04
CA ALA A 76 -11.07 -5.86 -9.59
C ALA A 76 -9.62 -5.36 -9.41
N GLY A 77 -9.03 -4.80 -10.45
CA GLY A 77 -7.65 -4.32 -10.39
C GLY A 77 -7.43 -3.28 -9.30
N ALA A 78 -8.40 -2.38 -9.10
CA ALA A 78 -8.39 -1.40 -8.01
C ALA A 78 -8.35 -2.07 -6.62
N MET A 79 -9.03 -3.21 -6.44
CA MET A 79 -8.99 -3.97 -5.20
C MET A 79 -7.61 -4.62 -4.98
N VAL A 80 -7.02 -5.22 -6.03
CA VAL A 80 -5.67 -5.79 -5.96
C VAL A 80 -4.66 -4.72 -5.57
N PHE A 81 -4.76 -3.53 -6.15
CA PHE A 81 -3.94 -2.37 -5.81
C PHE A 81 -4.12 -1.97 -4.35
N SER A 82 -5.36 -1.71 -3.92
CA SER A 82 -5.68 -1.27 -2.56
C SER A 82 -5.25 -2.30 -1.50
N TYR A 83 -5.49 -3.59 -1.75
CA TYR A 83 -5.10 -4.66 -0.84
C TYR A 83 -3.58 -4.85 -0.81
N GLY A 84 -2.92 -4.77 -1.96
CA GLY A 84 -1.47 -4.86 -2.05
C GLY A 84 -0.77 -3.77 -1.23
N LEU A 85 -1.27 -2.54 -1.30
CA LEU A 85 -0.77 -1.44 -0.47
C LEU A 85 -1.17 -1.62 1.00
N GLY A 86 -2.43 -1.99 1.25
CA GLY A 86 -2.95 -2.19 2.60
C GLY A 86 -2.17 -3.24 3.39
N LEU A 87 -1.67 -4.29 2.75
CA LEU A 87 -0.81 -5.30 3.38
C LEU A 87 0.54 -4.73 3.86
N MET A 88 0.97 -3.59 3.31
CA MET A 88 2.18 -2.87 3.71
C MET A 88 1.87 -1.57 4.46
N ALA A 89 0.59 -1.33 4.77
CA ALA A 89 0.19 -0.11 5.46
C ALA A 89 0.72 -0.10 6.89
N HIS A 90 1.31 1.02 7.23
CA HIS A 90 1.73 1.36 8.58
C HIS A 90 1.26 2.78 8.91
N ASN A 91 0.94 3.01 10.16
CA ASN A 91 0.41 4.29 10.62
C ASN A 91 1.55 5.26 10.98
N ASN A 92 2.40 5.58 10.00
CA ASN A 92 3.44 6.58 10.23
C ASN A 92 2.87 8.00 10.07
N ILE A 93 2.69 8.69 11.19
CA ILE A 93 2.16 10.07 11.23
C ILE A 93 3.07 11.12 10.59
N HIS A 94 4.30 10.75 10.24
CA HIS A 94 5.28 11.63 9.62
C HIS A 94 5.27 11.54 8.09
N THR A 95 4.45 10.65 7.52
CA THR A 95 4.35 10.43 6.08
C THR A 95 2.95 10.65 5.55
N PHE A 96 2.84 11.03 4.29
CA PHE A 96 1.59 10.91 3.54
C PHE A 96 1.85 10.62 2.06
N SER A 97 0.85 10.05 1.41
CA SER A 97 0.90 9.72 -0.01
C SER A 97 1.01 10.98 -0.86
N TYR A 98 1.96 11.02 -1.77
CA TYR A 98 2.14 12.11 -2.75
C TYR A 98 1.62 11.73 -4.13
N GLY A 99 1.71 10.45 -4.49
CA GLY A 99 1.21 9.93 -5.75
C GLY A 99 1.77 8.56 -6.08
N TYR A 100 1.28 8.00 -7.18
CA TYR A 100 1.71 6.70 -7.69
C TYR A 100 2.14 6.81 -9.14
N ASP A 101 3.27 6.17 -9.45
CA ASP A 101 3.81 6.06 -10.81
C ASP A 101 3.84 4.60 -11.24
N LYS A 102 3.94 4.38 -12.56
CA LYS A 102 4.19 3.06 -13.16
C LYS A 102 3.24 1.96 -12.70
N LEU A 103 1.99 2.29 -12.36
CA LEU A 103 1.00 1.28 -12.01
C LEU A 103 0.73 0.36 -13.21
N ARG A 104 0.94 -0.94 -13.03
CA ARG A 104 0.71 -1.98 -14.04
C ARG A 104 0.08 -3.21 -13.42
N PHE A 105 -1.01 -3.66 -14.03
CA PHE A 105 -1.61 -4.97 -13.80
C PHE A 105 -0.93 -5.97 -14.74
N ILE A 106 -0.13 -6.88 -14.21
CA ILE A 106 0.76 -7.75 -14.98
C ILE A 106 0.12 -9.12 -15.23
N LYS A 107 -0.54 -9.65 -14.18
CA LYS A 107 -1.30 -10.91 -14.29
C LYS A 107 -2.64 -10.79 -13.60
N PRO A 108 -3.69 -11.44 -14.12
CA PRO A 108 -5.01 -11.45 -13.49
C PRO A 108 -4.93 -12.10 -12.10
N VAL A 109 -5.67 -11.55 -11.16
CA VAL A 109 -5.90 -12.11 -9.83
C VAL A 109 -7.34 -12.60 -9.78
N PHE A 110 -7.54 -13.79 -9.24
CA PHE A 110 -8.84 -14.43 -9.16
C PHE A 110 -9.31 -14.55 -7.72
N ILE A 111 -10.62 -14.69 -7.55
CA ILE A 111 -11.21 -15.02 -6.27
C ILE A 111 -10.61 -16.34 -5.75
N GLY A 112 -10.16 -16.34 -4.49
CA GLY A 112 -9.45 -17.47 -3.89
C GLY A 112 -7.93 -17.42 -4.04
N ASP A 113 -7.36 -16.52 -4.85
CA ASP A 113 -5.91 -16.32 -4.89
C ASP A 113 -5.40 -15.72 -3.57
N THR A 114 -4.22 -16.15 -3.16
CA THR A 114 -3.52 -15.62 -2.00
C THR A 114 -2.46 -14.63 -2.44
N ILE A 115 -2.51 -13.41 -1.95
CA ILE A 115 -1.56 -12.34 -2.30
C ILE A 115 -0.64 -11.98 -1.15
N TYR A 116 0.51 -11.42 -1.49
CA TYR A 116 1.42 -10.73 -0.58
C TYR A 116 2.18 -9.64 -1.35
N THR A 117 2.73 -8.70 -0.63
CA THR A 117 3.46 -7.56 -1.22
C THR A 117 4.90 -7.55 -0.75
N ILE A 118 5.82 -7.23 -1.66
CA ILE A 118 7.18 -6.82 -1.33
C ILE A 118 7.29 -5.32 -1.57
N ARG A 119 7.73 -4.59 -0.55
CA ARG A 119 8.09 -3.17 -0.66
C ARG A 119 9.60 -3.07 -0.77
N THR A 120 10.09 -2.26 -1.72
CA THR A 120 11.51 -1.92 -1.83
C THR A 120 11.65 -0.41 -1.71
N ASN A 121 12.51 0.05 -0.80
CA ASN A 121 12.91 1.44 -0.70
C ASN A 121 13.83 1.78 -1.88
N MET A 122 13.44 2.69 -2.76
CA MET A 122 14.17 2.95 -4.01
C MET A 122 15.12 4.14 -3.87
N GLU A 123 14.58 5.31 -3.60
CA GLU A 123 15.32 6.55 -3.55
C GLU A 123 14.71 7.57 -2.59
N LYS A 124 15.50 8.51 -2.16
CA LYS A 124 15.01 9.68 -1.41
C LYS A 124 15.69 10.95 -1.91
N ARG A 125 14.96 12.06 -1.84
CA ARG A 125 15.51 13.40 -2.16
C ARG A 125 14.84 14.49 -1.34
N PRO A 126 15.53 15.56 -0.99
CA PRO A 126 14.92 16.75 -0.42
C PRO A 126 13.85 17.31 -1.37
N LYS A 127 12.75 17.87 -0.82
CA LYS A 127 11.69 18.48 -1.63
C LYS A 127 11.18 19.80 -1.07
N TYR A 128 10.75 19.82 0.18
CA TYR A 128 10.19 21.00 0.84
C TYR A 128 11.03 21.35 2.09
N ASN A 129 10.83 22.53 2.65
CA ASN A 129 11.58 22.98 3.84
C ASN A 129 11.45 22.04 5.05
N LYS A 130 10.33 21.30 5.15
CA LYS A 130 10.05 20.43 6.30
C LYS A 130 9.91 18.95 5.94
N MET A 131 9.93 18.61 4.65
CA MET A 131 9.67 17.25 4.17
C MET A 131 10.51 16.90 2.95
N GLY A 132 11.03 15.69 2.93
CA GLY A 132 11.63 15.08 1.76
C GLY A 132 10.64 14.19 1.01
N LEU A 133 11.00 13.83 -0.20
CA LEU A 133 10.30 12.85 -1.02
C LEU A 133 11.06 11.54 -0.98
N VAL A 134 10.34 10.45 -0.72
CA VAL A 134 10.84 9.08 -0.85
C VAL A 134 10.05 8.35 -1.91
N ARG A 135 10.69 7.45 -2.62
CA ARG A 135 10.08 6.56 -3.60
C ARG A 135 10.25 5.12 -3.14
N VAL A 136 9.16 4.38 -3.11
CA VAL A 136 9.16 2.95 -2.85
C VAL A 136 8.47 2.21 -4.00
N SER A 137 8.90 0.99 -4.32
CA SER A 137 8.12 0.11 -5.19
C SER A 137 7.29 -0.85 -4.36
N TYR A 138 6.13 -1.21 -4.90
CA TYR A 138 5.31 -2.31 -4.42
C TYR A 138 5.17 -3.35 -5.53
N GLU A 139 5.57 -4.55 -5.21
CA GLU A 139 5.43 -5.74 -6.04
C GLU A 139 4.42 -6.66 -5.38
N VAL A 140 3.19 -6.73 -5.93
CA VAL A 140 2.14 -7.62 -5.43
C VAL A 140 2.25 -8.96 -6.14
N PHE A 141 2.54 -9.99 -5.37
CA PHE A 141 2.62 -11.36 -5.85
C PHE A 141 1.37 -12.12 -5.47
N LYS A 142 1.01 -13.11 -6.30
CA LYS A 142 -0.05 -14.05 -6.01
C LYS A 142 0.46 -15.49 -5.89
N ASN A 143 -0.24 -16.30 -5.12
CA ASN A 143 -0.02 -17.73 -4.96
C ASN A 143 1.44 -18.11 -4.63
N LYS A 144 2.15 -18.77 -5.55
CA LYS A 144 3.53 -19.27 -5.36
C LYS A 144 4.60 -18.30 -5.88
N GLY A 145 4.31 -17.01 -6.01
CA GLY A 145 5.29 -16.00 -6.40
C GLY A 145 5.12 -15.44 -7.81
N GLU A 146 3.92 -15.49 -8.36
CA GLU A 146 3.63 -14.83 -9.63
C GLU A 146 3.37 -13.34 -9.41
N LEU A 147 4.15 -12.48 -10.07
CA LEU A 147 3.95 -11.02 -10.01
C LEU A 147 2.64 -10.65 -10.70
N ALA A 148 1.71 -10.08 -9.95
CA ALA A 148 0.40 -9.68 -10.42
C ALA A 148 0.27 -8.17 -10.64
N LEU A 149 0.95 -7.36 -9.81
CA LEU A 149 0.90 -5.90 -9.91
C LEU A 149 2.25 -5.30 -9.50
N TYR A 150 2.62 -4.25 -10.19
CA TYR A 150 3.74 -3.37 -9.84
C TYR A 150 3.28 -1.92 -9.79
N CYS A 151 3.77 -1.16 -8.82
CA CYS A 151 3.68 0.30 -8.84
C CYS A 151 4.83 0.94 -8.04
N GLU A 152 5.06 2.22 -8.29
CA GLU A 152 5.95 3.06 -7.49
C GLU A 152 5.11 4.06 -6.71
N HIS A 153 5.34 4.16 -5.42
CA HIS A 153 4.65 5.08 -4.53
C HIS A 153 5.60 6.20 -4.10
N LEU A 154 5.17 7.40 -4.33
CA LEU A 154 5.83 8.61 -3.86
C LEU A 154 5.20 9.04 -2.54
N GLN A 155 6.01 9.20 -1.51
CA GLN A 155 5.58 9.65 -0.19
C GLN A 155 6.40 10.86 0.23
N THR A 156 5.76 11.83 0.88
CA THR A 156 6.46 12.89 1.59
C THR A 156 6.69 12.46 3.04
N VAL A 157 7.88 12.74 3.55
CA VAL A 157 8.31 12.33 4.90
C VAL A 157 8.95 13.52 5.60
N LYS A 158 8.57 13.76 6.86
CA LYS A 158 9.15 14.82 7.69
C LYS A 158 10.65 14.59 7.92
N TYR A 159 11.40 15.68 7.92
CA TYR A 159 12.79 15.66 8.39
C TYR A 159 12.84 15.61 9.92
N ARG A 160 13.87 14.94 10.44
CA ARG A 160 14.21 14.99 11.87
C ARG A 160 14.76 16.36 12.23
N ASN A 161 15.62 16.91 11.36
CA ASN A 161 16.20 18.25 11.51
C ASN A 161 15.99 19.06 10.22
N PRO A 162 14.89 19.82 10.09
CA PRO A 162 14.60 20.62 8.91
C PRO A 162 15.68 21.71 8.61
N GLU A 163 16.29 22.28 9.63
CA GLU A 163 17.29 23.36 9.46
C GLU A 163 18.58 22.86 8.80
N ALA A 164 19.01 21.65 9.14
CA ALA A 164 20.18 21.04 8.51
C ALA A 164 19.95 20.74 7.03
N VAL A 165 18.72 20.43 6.63
CA VAL A 165 18.37 20.13 5.23
C VAL A 165 18.17 21.40 4.40
N ALA A 166 17.66 22.48 4.98
CA ALA A 166 17.50 23.77 4.30
C ALA A 166 18.84 24.27 3.71
N GLN A 167 19.91 24.13 4.46
CA GLN A 167 21.27 24.50 4.01
C GLN A 167 21.79 23.67 2.83
N LEU A 168 21.26 22.44 2.63
CA LEU A 168 21.63 21.58 1.50
C LEU A 168 20.81 21.89 0.24
N VAL A 169 19.61 22.45 0.38
CA VAL A 169 18.73 22.79 -0.74
C VAL A 169 19.11 24.15 -1.35
N GLU A 170 19.53 25.11 -0.53
CA GLU A 170 19.99 26.44 -0.99
C GLU A 170 21.33 26.41 -1.76
N LYS A 171 22.08 25.34 -1.65
CA LYS A 171 23.39 25.17 -2.33
C LYS A 171 23.28 24.48 -3.71
N ARG A 172 22.08 24.19 -4.20
CA ARG A 172 21.80 23.60 -5.53
C ARG A 172 21.04 24.60 -6.42
#